data_f1bce26a0932d4d1a8e1b853b0b7b5e5
#
_entry.id   f1bce26a0932d4d1a8e1b853b0b7b5e5
#
_cell.length_a   1.000
_cell.length_b   1.000
_cell.length_c   1.000
_cell.angle_alpha   90.00
_cell.angle_beta   90.00
_cell.angle_gamma   90.00
#
_symmetry.space_group_name_H-M   'P 1'
#
loop_
_entity.id
_entity.type
_entity.pdbx_description
1 polymer ?
#
loop_
_entity_poly.entity_id
_entity_poly.type
_entity_poly.pdbx_seq_one_letter_code
_entity_poly.pdbx_strand_id
1 'polypeptide(L)'
;MKKKLVCAYIIGYGIFPEWYSVLTPCKEATETNCYITWASFKRGYVPEQGSLLVGKTCVNPISWTIDTLPASTSGGMLLSVKAKKRFKSTAQIHNNYLWVKTNTPFVQTWNVLHLMDYNLYWMDIRKNVALRVAEYLKKK
;
A
#
# COMPACT_ATOMS: atom_id res chain seq x y z
N MET A 1 -8.36 18.31 -14.09
CA MET A 1 -7.73 16.98 -13.93
C MET A 1 -8.39 16.12 -12.83
N LYS A 2 -8.70 16.67 -11.65
CA LYS A 2 -9.30 15.93 -10.50
C LYS A 2 -10.54 15.11 -10.88
N LYS A 3 -11.46 15.63 -11.69
CA LYS A 3 -12.68 14.92 -12.13
C LYS A 3 -12.45 13.70 -13.03
N LYS A 4 -11.22 13.48 -13.51
CA LYS A 4 -10.86 12.35 -14.41
C LYS A 4 -9.96 11.31 -13.74
N LEU A 5 -9.58 11.51 -12.48
CA LEU A 5 -8.70 10.61 -11.75
C LEU A 5 -9.54 9.61 -10.94
N VAL A 6 -9.31 8.31 -11.15
CA VAL A 6 -9.86 7.28 -10.26
C VAL A 6 -9.08 7.28 -8.96
N CYS A 7 -7.79 6.97 -9.01
CA CYS A 7 -6.86 6.97 -7.88
C CYS A 7 -5.41 6.95 -8.40
N ALA A 8 -4.49 7.62 -7.71
CA ALA A 8 -3.06 7.52 -7.97
C ALA A 8 -2.38 6.57 -6.97
N TYR A 9 -1.76 5.49 -7.46
CA TYR A 9 -0.96 4.57 -6.65
C TYR A 9 0.52 4.96 -6.78
N ILE A 10 1.03 5.72 -5.82
CA ILE A 10 2.40 6.25 -5.79
C ILE A 10 3.18 5.45 -4.74
N ILE A 11 3.66 4.28 -5.13
CA ILE A 11 4.16 3.24 -4.23
C ILE A 11 5.67 3.33 -4.08
N GLY A 12 6.18 3.01 -2.87
CA GLY A 12 7.60 2.94 -2.56
C GLY A 12 8.25 4.27 -2.20
N TYR A 13 7.48 5.35 -2.10
CA TYR A 13 7.97 6.67 -1.74
C TYR A 13 7.04 7.35 -0.72
N GLY A 14 7.62 7.98 0.28
CA GLY A 14 6.83 8.73 1.26
C GLY A 14 6.47 10.13 0.72
N ILE A 15 5.19 10.48 0.77
CA ILE A 15 4.63 11.74 0.29
C ILE A 15 4.09 12.52 1.46
N PHE A 16 4.49 13.78 1.62
CA PHE A 16 3.85 14.67 2.56
C PHE A 16 2.47 15.08 2.06
N PRO A 17 1.44 15.08 2.92
CA PRO A 17 0.07 15.45 2.51
C PRO A 17 -0.03 16.82 1.82
N GLU A 18 0.81 17.76 2.22
CA GLU A 18 0.85 19.13 1.71
C GLU A 18 1.52 19.29 0.33
N TRP A 19 2.20 18.25 -0.18
CA TRP A 19 2.83 18.35 -1.52
C TRP A 19 1.83 18.51 -2.65
N TYR A 20 0.59 18.11 -2.42
CA TYR A 20 -0.49 18.24 -3.41
C TYR A 20 -1.62 19.10 -2.89
N SER A 21 -1.82 20.29 -3.47
CA SER A 21 -2.89 21.20 -3.10
C SER A 21 -4.30 20.68 -3.44
N VAL A 22 -4.42 19.75 -4.38
CA VAL A 22 -5.70 19.27 -4.91
C VAL A 22 -5.96 17.77 -4.72
N LEU A 23 -4.96 17.01 -4.32
CA LEU A 23 -5.07 15.57 -4.07
C LEU A 23 -4.79 15.28 -2.60
N THR A 24 -5.71 14.57 -1.96
CA THR A 24 -5.56 14.11 -0.58
C THR A 24 -5.23 12.63 -0.54
N PRO A 25 -4.62 12.11 0.55
CA PRO A 25 -4.50 10.67 0.77
C PRO A 25 -5.87 10.00 0.77
N CYS A 26 -5.99 8.83 0.16
CA CYS A 26 -7.18 8.01 0.30
C CYS A 26 -7.30 7.46 1.73
N LYS A 27 -8.49 7.48 2.30
CA LYS A 27 -8.79 7.01 3.66
C LYS A 27 -9.63 5.73 3.68
N GLU A 28 -10.20 5.37 2.52
CA GLU A 28 -11.09 4.22 2.38
C GLU A 28 -10.86 3.48 1.07
N ALA A 29 -11.28 2.21 1.03
CA ALA A 29 -11.11 1.33 -0.13
C ALA A 29 -11.84 1.81 -1.40
N THR A 30 -12.94 2.54 -1.24
CA THR A 30 -13.82 3.00 -2.33
C THR A 30 -13.60 4.44 -2.76
N GLU A 31 -12.75 5.17 -2.04
CA GLU A 31 -12.52 6.59 -2.28
C GLU A 31 -11.85 6.82 -3.64
N THR A 32 -12.28 7.85 -4.36
CA THR A 32 -11.77 8.23 -5.68
C THR A 32 -11.27 9.67 -5.66
N ASN A 33 -10.46 10.06 -6.65
CA ASN A 33 -9.82 11.37 -6.74
C ASN A 33 -8.81 11.65 -5.61
N CYS A 34 -8.14 10.62 -5.15
CA CYS A 34 -7.17 10.64 -4.07
C CYS A 34 -5.90 9.87 -4.46
N TYR A 35 -4.88 9.87 -3.61
CA TYR A 35 -3.67 9.08 -3.82
C TYR A 35 -3.42 8.08 -2.70
N ILE A 36 -2.66 7.04 -3.01
CA ILE A 36 -2.22 5.99 -2.10
C ILE A 36 -0.70 5.91 -2.17
N THR A 37 -0.07 5.84 -1.02
CA THR A 37 1.38 5.64 -0.90
C THR A 37 1.71 4.83 0.34
N TRP A 38 2.78 4.06 0.27
CA TRP A 38 3.39 3.36 1.40
C TRP A 38 4.84 3.00 1.06
N ALA A 39 5.62 2.63 2.08
CA ALA A 39 6.92 1.99 1.96
C ALA A 39 6.99 0.86 2.98
N SER A 40 7.28 -0.37 2.52
CA SER A 40 7.26 -1.57 3.35
C SER A 40 8.63 -1.91 3.94
N PHE A 41 8.60 -2.26 5.23
CA PHE A 41 9.75 -2.77 5.99
C PHE A 41 9.35 -4.01 6.79
N LYS A 42 10.32 -4.85 7.10
CA LYS A 42 10.10 -6.01 7.96
C LYS A 42 9.56 -5.57 9.31
N ARG A 43 8.59 -6.30 9.83
CA ARG A 43 8.03 -6.03 11.16
C ARG A 43 9.10 -6.02 12.23
N GLY A 44 9.13 -4.95 13.03
CA GLY A 44 10.13 -4.71 14.07
C GLY A 44 11.42 -4.04 13.58
N TYR A 45 11.63 -3.90 12.28
CA TYR A 45 12.74 -3.13 11.75
C TYR A 45 12.41 -1.64 11.79
N VAL A 46 13.35 -0.84 12.28
CA VAL A 46 13.29 0.62 12.27
C VAL A 46 14.29 1.10 11.23
N PRO A 47 13.85 1.70 10.12
CA PRO A 47 14.76 2.19 9.10
C PRO A 47 15.61 3.34 9.66
N GLU A 48 16.91 3.36 9.34
CA GLU A 48 17.84 4.44 9.73
C GLU A 48 17.34 5.81 9.26
N GLN A 49 16.64 5.82 8.13
CA GLN A 49 15.97 7.00 7.57
C GLN A 49 14.54 7.18 8.10
N GLY A 50 14.17 6.54 9.20
CA GLY A 50 12.82 6.61 9.78
C GLY A 50 12.36 8.05 10.06
N SER A 51 13.29 8.93 10.41
CA SER A 51 13.02 10.38 10.56
C SER A 51 12.56 11.04 9.26
N LEU A 52 13.00 10.55 8.09
CA LEU A 52 12.57 11.06 6.79
C LEU A 52 11.14 10.64 6.40
N LEU A 53 10.54 9.72 7.15
CA LEU A 53 9.17 9.25 6.92
C LEU A 53 8.17 9.92 7.86
N VAL A 54 8.63 10.61 8.89
CA VAL A 54 7.77 11.35 9.82
C VAL A 54 6.96 12.41 9.07
N GLY A 55 5.66 12.47 9.35
CA GLY A 55 4.72 13.39 8.67
C GLY A 55 4.28 12.95 7.27
N LYS A 56 4.90 11.92 6.68
CA LYS A 56 4.50 11.41 5.37
C LYS A 56 3.26 10.51 5.46
N THR A 57 2.53 10.46 4.38
CA THR A 57 1.36 9.58 4.26
C THR A 57 1.78 8.12 4.17
N CYS A 58 1.05 7.27 4.88
CA CYS A 58 1.08 5.82 4.69
C CYS A 58 -0.36 5.29 4.66
N VAL A 59 -0.72 4.59 3.59
CA VAL A 59 -2.01 3.89 3.46
C VAL A 59 -1.73 2.39 3.48
N ASN A 60 -2.44 1.63 4.31
CA ASN A 60 -2.29 0.19 4.35
C ASN A 60 -2.86 -0.45 3.06
N PRO A 61 -2.06 -1.15 2.24
CA PRO A 61 -2.48 -1.70 0.94
C PRO A 61 -3.39 -2.93 1.04
N ILE A 62 -3.80 -3.31 2.24
CA ILE A 62 -4.70 -4.44 2.50
C ILE A 62 -6.06 -3.93 2.95
N SER A 63 -6.10 -3.08 3.98
CA SER A 63 -7.34 -2.46 4.48
C SER A 63 -7.75 -1.22 3.69
N TRP A 64 -6.79 -0.58 3.01
CA TRP A 64 -6.96 0.69 2.28
C TRP A 64 -7.30 1.87 3.19
N THR A 65 -6.94 1.77 4.44
CA THR A 65 -7.14 2.78 5.48
C THR A 65 -5.80 3.38 5.94
N ILE A 66 -5.88 4.44 6.73
CA ILE A 66 -4.74 5.10 7.38
C ILE A 66 -4.63 4.76 8.87
N ASP A 67 -5.44 3.82 9.37
CA ASP A 67 -5.35 3.36 10.75
C ASP A 67 -4.14 2.44 10.99
N THR A 68 -3.84 2.21 12.26
CA THR A 68 -2.71 1.38 12.69
C THR A 68 -3.07 -0.08 12.96
N LEU A 69 -4.29 -0.51 12.61
CA LEU A 69 -4.71 -1.88 12.79
C LEU A 69 -3.99 -2.81 11.80
N PRO A 70 -3.55 -4.00 12.23
CA PRO A 70 -2.93 -4.95 11.32
C PRO A 70 -3.97 -5.57 10.39
N ALA A 71 -3.62 -5.72 9.13
CA ALA A 71 -4.45 -6.38 8.12
C ALA A 71 -3.69 -7.53 7.46
N SER A 72 -4.41 -8.54 6.98
CA SER A 72 -3.87 -9.72 6.31
C SER A 72 -4.32 -9.79 4.85
N THR A 73 -3.39 -10.10 3.94
CA THR A 73 -3.68 -10.20 2.51
C THR A 73 -4.78 -11.24 2.23
N SER A 74 -5.72 -10.89 1.39
CA SER A 74 -6.79 -11.81 0.93
C SER A 74 -6.34 -12.69 -0.23
N GLY A 75 -5.44 -12.21 -1.08
CA GLY A 75 -4.96 -12.87 -2.30
C GLY A 75 -3.49 -13.27 -2.28
N GLY A 76 -2.71 -12.67 -1.39
CA GLY A 76 -1.29 -12.93 -1.22
C GLY A 76 -0.39 -12.41 -2.34
N MET A 77 0.92 -12.55 -2.10
CA MET A 77 1.97 -12.15 -3.03
C MET A 77 2.04 -13.06 -4.25
N LEU A 78 2.29 -12.48 -5.40
CA LEU A 78 2.59 -13.20 -6.63
C LEU A 78 4.09 -13.12 -6.94
N LEU A 79 4.83 -14.23 -6.74
CA LEU A 79 6.25 -14.31 -7.11
C LEU A 79 6.46 -14.42 -8.62
N SER A 80 5.56 -15.14 -9.29
CA SER A 80 5.60 -15.36 -10.73
C SER A 80 4.22 -15.69 -11.25
N VAL A 81 3.87 -15.16 -12.42
CA VAL A 81 2.62 -15.49 -13.11
C VAL A 81 2.53 -16.99 -13.42
N LYS A 82 3.67 -17.63 -13.74
CA LYS A 82 3.76 -19.07 -14.03
C LYS A 82 3.62 -19.95 -12.77
N ALA A 83 4.14 -19.50 -11.63
CA ALA A 83 4.24 -20.34 -10.43
C ALA A 83 2.90 -20.56 -9.70
N LYS A 84 1.87 -19.75 -9.97
CA LYS A 84 0.55 -19.79 -9.30
C LYS A 84 0.60 -19.83 -7.75
N LYS A 85 1.79 -19.82 -7.16
CA LYS A 85 2.00 -19.91 -5.72
C LYS A 85 1.87 -18.54 -5.09
N ARG A 86 1.00 -18.45 -4.10
CA ARG A 86 0.72 -17.21 -3.37
C ARG A 86 1.18 -17.33 -1.93
N PHE A 87 1.76 -16.27 -1.43
CA PHE A 87 2.23 -16.18 -0.04
C PHE A 87 1.44 -15.10 0.69
N LYS A 88 1.07 -15.39 1.92
CA LYS A 88 0.34 -14.44 2.75
C LYS A 88 1.31 -13.44 3.39
N SER A 89 0.83 -12.22 3.55
CA SER A 89 1.51 -11.17 4.30
C SER A 89 0.52 -10.45 5.19
N THR A 90 1.01 -9.93 6.30
CA THR A 90 0.28 -8.98 7.13
C THR A 90 0.97 -7.62 7.04
N ALA A 91 0.20 -6.56 7.07
CA ALA A 91 0.69 -5.20 7.04
C ALA A 91 0.07 -4.39 8.18
N GLN A 92 0.87 -3.53 8.79
CA GLN A 92 0.46 -2.63 9.86
C GLN A 92 1.20 -1.30 9.70
N ILE A 93 0.48 -0.19 9.73
CA ILE A 93 1.11 1.14 9.73
C ILE A 93 1.80 1.37 11.08
N HIS A 94 3.05 1.80 11.02
CA HIS A 94 3.87 2.16 12.16
C HIS A 94 4.74 3.36 11.79
N ASN A 95 4.60 4.49 12.51
CA ASN A 95 5.38 5.71 12.28
C ASN A 95 5.48 6.13 10.80
N ASN A 96 4.34 6.16 10.09
CA ASN A 96 4.23 6.59 8.68
C ASN A 96 4.92 5.66 7.66
N TYR A 97 5.25 4.44 8.02
CA TYR A 97 5.67 3.36 7.12
C TYR A 97 4.96 2.05 7.45
N LEU A 98 5.12 1.04 6.61
CA LEU A 98 4.40 -0.21 6.74
C LEU A 98 5.28 -1.31 7.31
N TRP A 99 4.96 -1.83 8.48
CA TRP A 99 5.51 -3.07 8.99
C TRP A 99 4.82 -4.26 8.36
N VAL A 100 5.64 -5.16 7.81
CA VAL A 100 5.18 -6.35 7.08
C VAL A 100 5.74 -7.61 7.72
N LYS A 101 4.87 -8.60 7.94
CA LYS A 101 5.26 -9.98 8.21
C LYS A 101 4.81 -10.83 7.01
N THR A 102 5.74 -11.56 6.40
CA THR A 102 5.46 -12.45 5.27
C THR A 102 6.12 -13.81 5.49
N ASN A 103 5.52 -14.86 4.95
CA ASN A 103 6.11 -16.19 4.89
C ASN A 103 6.72 -16.49 3.50
N THR A 104 6.93 -15.46 2.69
CA THR A 104 7.55 -15.60 1.37
C THR A 104 9.02 -15.96 1.54
N PRO A 105 9.49 -17.09 0.98
CA PRO A 105 10.89 -17.48 1.03
C PRO A 105 11.79 -16.35 0.53
N PHE A 106 12.97 -16.22 1.12
CA PHE A 106 13.97 -15.16 0.90
C PHE A 106 13.49 -13.76 1.32
N VAL A 107 12.30 -13.32 0.90
CA VAL A 107 11.76 -11.98 1.24
C VAL A 107 11.63 -11.80 2.76
N GLN A 108 11.25 -12.84 3.48
CA GLN A 108 11.13 -12.80 4.95
C GLN A 108 12.45 -12.48 5.68
N THR A 109 13.59 -12.63 5.01
CA THR A 109 14.91 -12.32 5.58
C THR A 109 15.33 -10.87 5.35
N TRP A 110 14.66 -10.15 4.46
CA TRP A 110 14.98 -8.77 4.11
C TRP A 110 14.38 -7.80 5.13
N ASN A 111 15.12 -6.75 5.47
CA ASN A 111 14.63 -5.68 6.33
C ASN A 111 13.87 -4.61 5.53
N VAL A 112 14.35 -4.31 4.32
CA VAL A 112 13.76 -3.34 3.40
C VAL A 112 12.95 -4.08 2.36
N LEU A 113 11.63 -3.88 2.33
CA LEU A 113 10.70 -4.64 1.50
C LEU A 113 10.04 -3.78 0.40
N HIS A 114 10.27 -2.47 0.38
CA HIS A 114 9.59 -1.58 -0.57
C HIS A 114 9.91 -1.86 -2.04
N LEU A 115 11.03 -2.52 -2.35
CA LEU A 115 11.32 -3.02 -3.71
C LEU A 115 10.33 -4.09 -4.18
N MET A 116 9.61 -4.73 -3.24
CA MET A 116 8.63 -5.78 -3.49
C MET A 116 7.19 -5.34 -3.24
N ASP A 117 6.94 -4.06 -3.02
CA ASP A 117 5.62 -3.54 -2.64
C ASP A 117 4.51 -3.94 -3.61
N TYR A 118 4.76 -3.86 -4.93
CA TYR A 118 3.79 -4.34 -5.93
C TYR A 118 3.53 -5.84 -5.85
N ASN A 119 4.58 -6.63 -5.64
CA ASN A 119 4.47 -8.08 -5.59
C ASN A 119 3.78 -8.56 -4.31
N LEU A 120 4.11 -7.96 -3.16
CA LEU A 120 3.53 -8.31 -1.86
C LEU A 120 2.01 -8.16 -1.84
N TYR A 121 1.49 -7.12 -2.52
CA TYR A 121 0.07 -6.75 -2.49
C TYR A 121 -0.61 -6.84 -3.85
N TRP A 122 -0.02 -7.57 -4.81
CA TRP A 122 -0.51 -7.66 -6.19
C TRP A 122 -2.01 -7.94 -6.31
N MET A 123 -2.50 -8.93 -5.57
CA MET A 123 -3.92 -9.30 -5.65
C MET A 123 -4.83 -8.30 -4.93
N ASP A 124 -4.34 -7.68 -3.86
CA ASP A 124 -5.08 -6.67 -3.12
C ASP A 124 -5.18 -5.39 -3.95
N ILE A 125 -4.09 -4.97 -4.61
CA ILE A 125 -4.08 -3.84 -5.56
C ILE A 125 -5.07 -4.10 -6.70
N ARG A 126 -5.04 -5.26 -7.35
CA ARG A 126 -5.95 -5.59 -8.46
C ARG A 126 -7.42 -5.49 -8.05
N LYS A 127 -7.77 -6.01 -6.88
CA LYS A 127 -9.14 -5.94 -6.36
C LYS A 127 -9.54 -4.50 -6.07
N ASN A 128 -8.64 -3.74 -5.45
CA ASN A 128 -8.93 -2.36 -5.10
C ASN A 128 -9.06 -1.46 -6.33
N VAL A 129 -8.23 -1.64 -7.37
CA VAL A 129 -8.37 -0.91 -8.64
C VAL A 129 -9.73 -1.16 -9.25
N ALA A 130 -10.18 -2.43 -9.34
CA ALA A 130 -11.49 -2.77 -9.88
C ALA A 130 -12.63 -2.13 -9.08
N LEU A 131 -12.54 -2.17 -7.74
CA LEU A 131 -13.51 -1.56 -6.84
C LEU A 131 -13.62 -0.04 -7.06
N ARG A 132 -12.47 0.65 -7.09
CA ARG A 132 -12.44 2.12 -7.28
C ARG A 132 -12.94 2.55 -8.66
N VAL A 133 -12.63 1.79 -9.70
CA VAL A 133 -13.17 2.05 -11.05
C VAL A 133 -14.70 1.92 -11.03
N ALA A 134 -15.25 0.88 -10.41
CA ALA A 134 -16.70 0.70 -10.30
C ALA A 134 -17.35 1.87 -9.55
N GLU A 135 -16.77 2.30 -8.42
CA GLU A 135 -17.27 3.45 -7.65
C GLU A 135 -17.15 4.79 -8.42
N TYR A 136 -16.08 4.95 -9.18
CA TYR A 136 -15.91 6.15 -10.02
C TYR A 136 -16.96 6.23 -11.12
N LEU A 137 -17.32 5.11 -11.74
CA LEU A 137 -18.32 5.07 -12.80
C LEU A 137 -19.74 5.34 -12.28
N LYS A 138 -20.05 4.98 -11.04
CA LYS A 138 -21.35 5.30 -10.41
C LYS A 138 -21.57 6.82 -10.19
N LYS A 139 -20.47 7.59 -10.13
CA LYS A 139 -20.50 9.04 -9.88
C LYS A 139 -20.53 9.89 -11.17
N LYS A 140 -20.56 9.26 -12.33
CA LYS A 140 -20.68 9.88 -13.65
C LYS A 140 -22.12 9.91 -14.13
#